data_6a790932099459315f7c60437e45bed4
#
_entry.id   6a790932099459315f7c60437e45bed4
#
_cell.length_a   1.000
_cell.length_b   1.000
_cell.length_c   1.000
_cell.angle_alpha   90.00
_cell.angle_beta   90.00
_cell.angle_gamma   90.00
#
_symmetry.space_group_name_H-M   'P 1'
#
loop_
_entity.id
_entity.type
_entity.pdbx_description
1 polymer ?
#
loop_
_entity_poly.entity_id
_entity_poly.type
_entity_poly.pdbx_seq_one_letter_code
_entity_poly.pdbx_strand_id
1 'polypeptide(L)'
;MNTINGTLRARDGTSLYWKAWLPEGTPRAVVHLIHGYAEHIDRYGNVVNELVPAGYAVFGNDHRGHGRSAGRRGHVKRFQDFIDDERQFFIEVIRKRLPDAPCMVLGHSMGSLIAMNY
;
A
#
# COMPACT_ATOMS: atom_id res chain seq x y z
N MET A 1 -9.99 15.32 -4.92
CA MET A 1 -9.32 14.05 -4.54
C MET A 1 -10.05 13.46 -3.36
N ASN A 2 -10.47 12.22 -3.49
CA ASN A 2 -11.11 11.48 -2.39
C ASN A 2 -10.12 10.54 -1.74
N THR A 3 -10.22 10.40 -0.42
CA THR A 3 -9.43 9.42 0.30
C THR A 3 -10.36 8.40 0.95
N ILE A 4 -9.93 7.15 0.96
CA ILE A 4 -10.58 6.08 1.71
C ILE A 4 -9.51 5.34 2.50
N ASN A 5 -9.92 4.71 3.58
CA ASN A 5 -9.00 3.91 4.40
C ASN A 5 -9.74 2.74 5.02
N GLY A 6 -8.99 1.82 5.56
CA GLY A 6 -9.55 0.67 6.22
C GLY A 6 -8.45 -0.17 6.86
N THR A 7 -8.84 -1.35 7.27
CA THR A 7 -7.91 -2.33 7.83
C THR A 7 -8.05 -3.63 7.09
N LEU A 8 -6.92 -4.33 6.97
CA LEU A 8 -6.83 -5.66 6.39
C LEU A 8 -6.25 -6.57 7.47
N ARG A 9 -6.85 -7.72 7.69
CA ARG A 9 -6.31 -8.70 8.62
C ARG A 9 -5.42 -9.66 7.85
N ALA A 10 -4.13 -9.66 8.19
CA ALA A 10 -3.18 -10.61 7.63
C ALA A 10 -3.50 -12.03 8.11
N ARG A 11 -2.90 -13.03 7.48
CA ARG A 11 -3.18 -14.44 7.79
C ARG A 11 -2.88 -14.79 9.24
N ASP A 12 -1.86 -14.18 9.83
CA ASP A 12 -1.50 -14.41 11.23
C ASP A 12 -2.32 -13.56 12.21
N GLY A 13 -3.32 -12.83 11.71
CA GLY A 13 -4.18 -11.98 12.52
C GLY A 13 -3.70 -10.55 12.70
N THR A 14 -2.55 -10.19 12.18
CA THR A 14 -2.04 -8.82 12.27
C THR A 14 -2.94 -7.86 11.52
N SER A 15 -3.37 -6.78 12.18
CA SER A 15 -4.21 -5.76 11.55
C SER A 15 -3.32 -4.75 10.84
N LEU A 16 -3.56 -4.59 9.54
CA LEU A 16 -2.80 -3.69 8.69
C LEU A 16 -3.69 -2.51 8.29
N TYR A 17 -3.21 -1.29 8.55
CA TYR A 17 -3.90 -0.09 8.12
C TYR A 17 -3.56 0.19 6.66
N TRP A 18 -4.56 0.54 5.85
CA TRP A 18 -4.35 0.94 4.47
C TRP A 18 -5.11 2.23 4.14
N LYS A 19 -4.65 2.91 3.12
CA LYS A 19 -5.25 4.13 2.63
C LYS A 19 -5.15 4.19 1.12
N ALA A 20 -6.14 4.83 0.51
CA ALA A 20 -6.13 5.06 -0.92
C ALA A 20 -6.52 6.51 -1.21
N TRP A 21 -5.89 7.06 -2.23
CA TRP A 21 -6.20 8.39 -2.75
C TRP A 21 -6.72 8.21 -4.16
N LEU A 22 -7.92 8.70 -4.41
CA LEU A 22 -8.63 8.42 -5.65
C LEU A 22 -8.80 9.71 -6.46
N PRO A 23 -8.55 9.66 -7.78
CA PRO A 23 -8.83 10.79 -8.65
C PRO A 23 -10.33 10.93 -8.88
N GLU A 24 -10.72 12.04 -9.48
CA GLU A 24 -12.08 12.16 -9.99
C GLU A 24 -12.24 11.25 -11.20
N GLY A 25 -13.41 10.60 -11.30
CA GLY A 25 -13.69 9.70 -12.40
C GLY A 25 -12.95 8.38 -12.33
N THR A 26 -12.91 7.67 -13.44
CA THR A 26 -12.27 6.37 -13.55
C THR A 26 -10.75 6.53 -13.56
N PRO A 27 -10.00 5.87 -12.66
CA PRO A 27 -8.56 5.95 -12.67
C PRO A 27 -7.95 5.41 -13.96
N ARG A 28 -6.89 6.07 -14.43
CA ARG A 28 -6.13 5.60 -15.60
C ARG A 28 -5.37 4.32 -15.25
N ALA A 29 -4.89 4.23 -14.04
CA ALA A 29 -4.18 3.06 -13.50
C ALA A 29 -4.13 3.21 -11.98
N VAL A 30 -3.74 2.13 -11.31
CA VAL A 30 -3.47 2.13 -9.87
C VAL A 30 -1.97 2.10 -9.66
N VAL A 31 -1.51 2.90 -8.71
CA VAL A 31 -0.14 2.81 -8.20
C VAL A 31 -0.19 2.17 -6.82
N HIS A 32 0.38 0.98 -6.69
CA HIS A 32 0.53 0.30 -5.42
C HIS A 32 1.82 0.79 -4.78
N LEU A 33 1.69 1.61 -3.75
CA LEU A 33 2.80 2.26 -3.07
C LEU A 33 3.28 1.41 -1.92
N ILE A 34 4.58 1.09 -1.88
CA ILE A 34 5.19 0.28 -0.84
C ILE A 34 6.30 1.11 -0.18
N HIS A 35 6.07 1.51 1.08
CA HIS A 35 6.99 2.39 1.78
C HIS A 35 8.23 1.67 2.31
N GLY A 36 9.22 2.44 2.74
CA GLY A 36 10.47 1.92 3.27
C GLY A 36 10.41 1.63 4.78
N TYR A 37 11.51 1.15 5.32
CA TYR A 37 11.64 0.86 6.74
C TYR A 37 11.54 2.15 7.56
N ALA A 38 10.85 2.05 8.69
CA ALA A 38 10.64 3.17 9.62
C ALA A 38 9.86 4.35 9.01
N GLU A 39 9.13 4.09 7.92
CA GLU A 39 8.25 5.07 7.30
C GLU A 39 6.78 4.69 7.51
N HIS A 40 5.89 5.35 6.81
CA HIS A 40 4.48 5.03 6.70
C HIS A 40 3.93 5.72 5.45
N ILE A 41 2.77 5.30 4.98
CA ILE A 41 2.27 5.76 3.68
C ILE A 41 1.92 7.25 3.65
N ASP A 42 1.55 7.85 4.77
CA ASP A 42 1.23 9.29 4.80
C ASP A 42 2.44 10.19 4.54
N ARG A 43 3.65 9.64 4.54
CA ARG A 43 4.85 10.41 4.19
C ARG A 43 4.99 10.66 2.68
N TYR A 44 4.14 10.06 1.87
CA TYR A 44 4.25 10.12 0.42
C TYR A 44 3.33 11.16 -0.21
N GLY A 45 3.00 12.22 0.52
CA GLY A 45 2.15 13.30 0.04
C GLY A 45 2.65 13.91 -1.28
N ASN A 46 3.97 14.04 -1.45
CA ASN A 46 4.54 14.56 -2.69
C ASN A 46 4.17 13.69 -3.89
N VAL A 47 4.28 12.38 -3.74
CA VAL A 47 3.94 11.42 -4.79
C VAL A 47 2.45 11.46 -5.09
N VAL A 48 1.64 11.43 -4.04
CA VAL A 48 0.18 11.48 -4.17
C VAL A 48 -0.27 12.75 -4.87
N ASN A 49 0.30 13.89 -4.51
CA ASN A 49 -0.08 15.19 -5.07
C ASN A 49 0.30 15.34 -6.54
N GLU A 50 1.24 14.55 -7.03
CA GLU A 50 1.58 14.51 -8.46
C GLU A 50 0.72 13.50 -9.22
N LEU A 51 0.50 12.32 -8.67
CA LEU A 51 -0.14 11.22 -9.37
C LEU A 51 -1.66 11.35 -9.43
N VAL A 52 -2.29 11.74 -8.33
CA VAL A 52 -3.76 11.73 -8.28
C VAL A 52 -4.36 12.80 -9.20
N PRO A 53 -3.85 14.05 -9.25
CA PRO A 53 -4.36 15.00 -10.23
C PRO A 53 -4.12 14.58 -11.67
N ALA A 54 -3.13 13.74 -11.93
CA ALA A 54 -2.86 13.20 -13.26
C ALA A 54 -3.77 12.03 -13.63
N GLY A 55 -4.66 11.61 -12.74
CA GLY A 55 -5.67 10.58 -13.02
C GLY A 55 -5.34 9.20 -12.49
N TYR A 56 -4.35 9.06 -11.62
CA TYR A 56 -3.98 7.76 -11.04
C TYR A 56 -4.56 7.61 -9.65
N ALA A 57 -5.00 6.40 -9.32
CA ALA A 57 -5.32 6.05 -7.94
C ALA A 57 -4.05 5.56 -7.25
N VAL A 58 -3.85 5.95 -5.99
CA VAL A 58 -2.70 5.48 -5.21
C VAL A 58 -3.24 4.70 -4.02
N PHE A 59 -2.77 3.47 -3.86
CA PHE A 59 -3.13 2.58 -2.76
C PHE A 59 -1.87 2.18 -2.02
N GLY A 60 -1.90 2.20 -0.70
CA GLY A 60 -0.79 1.72 0.10
C GLY A 60 -1.24 1.32 1.49
N ASN A 61 -0.48 0.45 2.12
CA ASN A 61 -0.69 0.08 3.51
C ASN A 61 0.56 0.41 4.32
N ASP A 62 0.37 0.64 5.61
CA ASP A 62 1.49 0.69 6.53
C ASP A 62 1.95 -0.75 6.77
N HIS A 63 3.26 -1.00 6.66
CA HIS A 63 3.81 -2.33 6.97
C HIS A 63 3.50 -2.72 8.40
N ARG A 64 3.44 -4.03 8.66
CA ARG A 64 3.35 -4.48 10.05
C ARG A 64 4.46 -3.87 10.87
N GLY A 65 4.15 -3.46 12.08
CA GLY A 65 5.10 -2.80 12.97
C GLY A 65 5.40 -1.35 12.61
N HIS A 66 4.68 -0.77 11.65
CA HIS A 66 4.89 0.60 11.18
C HIS A 66 3.57 1.38 11.19
N GLY A 67 3.70 2.68 11.33
CA GLY A 67 2.56 3.59 11.23
C GLY A 67 1.38 3.16 12.10
N ARG A 68 0.21 3.04 11.46
CA ARG A 68 -1.02 2.66 12.15
C ARG A 68 -1.31 1.16 12.13
N SER A 69 -0.43 0.36 11.50
CA SER A 69 -0.57 -1.08 11.51
C SER A 69 -0.12 -1.67 12.85
N ALA A 70 -0.71 -2.82 13.19
CA ALA A 70 -0.33 -3.55 14.39
C ALA A 70 1.03 -4.22 14.22
N GLY A 71 1.51 -4.82 15.28
CA GLY A 71 2.78 -5.51 15.31
C GLY A 71 3.81 -4.81 16.17
N ARG A 72 4.87 -5.51 16.52
CA ARG A 72 5.97 -4.94 17.28
C ARG A 72 6.67 -3.87 16.45
N ARG A 73 6.86 -2.68 17.03
CA ARG A 73 7.36 -1.53 16.30
C ARG A 73 8.72 -1.81 15.65
N GLY A 74 8.76 -1.62 14.33
CA GLY A 74 9.97 -1.77 13.53
C GLY A 74 10.44 -3.22 13.40
N HIS A 75 9.62 -4.20 13.76
CA HIS A 75 10.01 -5.60 13.79
C HIS A 75 9.20 -6.43 12.79
N VAL A 76 9.87 -7.38 12.18
CA VAL A 76 9.22 -8.44 11.41
C VAL A 76 9.91 -9.76 11.74
N LYS A 77 9.12 -10.81 11.91
CA LYS A 77 9.66 -12.13 12.20
C LYS A 77 10.41 -12.71 10.99
N ARG A 78 9.83 -12.55 9.80
CA ARG A 78 10.45 -12.97 8.55
C ARG A 78 10.19 -11.89 7.49
N PHE A 79 11.19 -11.62 6.68
CA PHE A 79 11.03 -10.63 5.59
C PHE A 79 9.88 -11.03 4.64
N GLN A 80 9.70 -12.33 4.44
CA GLN A 80 8.61 -12.87 3.63
C GLN A 80 7.23 -12.38 4.11
N ASP A 81 7.08 -12.09 5.39
CA ASP A 81 5.82 -11.59 5.93
C ASP A 81 5.44 -10.24 5.32
N PHE A 82 6.41 -9.36 5.10
CA PHE A 82 6.15 -8.11 4.38
C PHE A 82 5.68 -8.36 2.95
N ILE A 83 6.31 -9.30 2.27
CA ILE A 83 5.96 -9.64 0.88
C ILE A 83 4.54 -10.22 0.82
N ASP A 84 4.23 -11.14 1.71
CA ASP A 84 2.91 -11.78 1.77
C ASP A 84 1.82 -10.75 2.10
N ASP A 85 2.11 -9.81 3.00
CA ASP A 85 1.17 -8.74 3.34
C ASP A 85 0.84 -7.89 2.10
N GLU A 86 1.85 -7.52 1.31
CA GLU A 86 1.62 -6.70 0.13
C GLU A 86 0.85 -7.45 -0.95
N ARG A 87 1.13 -8.72 -1.14
CA ARG A 87 0.40 -9.56 -2.09
C ARG A 87 -1.07 -9.70 -1.67
N GLN A 88 -1.31 -9.91 -0.38
CA GLN A 88 -2.67 -10.00 0.15
C GLN A 88 -3.41 -8.67 -0.02
N PHE A 89 -2.74 -7.56 0.25
CA PHE A 89 -3.31 -6.24 0.07
C PHE A 89 -3.71 -6.01 -1.40
N PHE A 90 -2.86 -6.38 -2.32
CA PHE A 90 -3.17 -6.27 -3.74
C PHE A 90 -4.43 -7.05 -4.10
N ILE A 91 -4.50 -8.32 -3.69
CA ILE A 91 -5.60 -9.20 -4.05
C ILE A 91 -6.90 -8.77 -3.38
N GLU A 92 -6.88 -8.49 -2.08
CA GLU A 92 -8.09 -8.31 -1.29
C GLU A 92 -8.57 -6.87 -1.22
N VAL A 93 -7.73 -5.91 -1.49
CA VAL A 93 -8.10 -4.49 -1.44
C VAL A 93 -8.10 -3.87 -2.83
N ILE A 94 -6.97 -3.88 -3.52
CA ILE A 94 -6.84 -3.19 -4.81
C ILE A 94 -7.71 -3.84 -5.87
N ARG A 95 -7.56 -5.13 -6.10
CA ARG A 95 -8.27 -5.83 -7.18
C ARG A 95 -9.76 -5.93 -6.93
N LYS A 96 -10.19 -5.98 -5.69
CA LYS A 96 -11.63 -5.99 -5.40
C LYS A 96 -12.30 -4.65 -5.74
N ARG A 97 -11.57 -3.55 -5.59
CA ARG A 97 -12.12 -2.22 -5.85
C ARG A 97 -11.95 -1.79 -7.30
N LEU A 98 -10.83 -2.16 -7.92
CA LEU A 98 -10.50 -1.76 -9.29
C LEU A 98 -10.02 -2.98 -10.07
N PRO A 99 -10.94 -3.91 -10.40
CA PRO A 99 -10.56 -5.20 -10.98
C PRO A 99 -9.93 -5.10 -12.37
N ASP A 100 -10.26 -4.07 -13.13
CA ASP A 100 -9.82 -3.94 -14.51
C ASP A 100 -8.71 -2.91 -14.71
N ALA A 101 -8.35 -2.16 -13.67
CA ALA A 101 -7.35 -1.11 -13.80
C ALA A 101 -5.94 -1.71 -13.88
N PRO A 102 -5.11 -1.22 -14.82
CA PRO A 102 -3.69 -1.58 -14.78
C PRO A 102 -3.08 -1.18 -13.44
N CYS A 103 -2.19 -2.01 -12.92
CA CYS A 103 -1.55 -1.72 -11.64
C CYS A 103 -0.04 -1.65 -11.82
N MET A 104 0.54 -0.55 -11.32
CA MET A 104 1.99 -0.37 -11.25
C MET A 104 2.40 -0.39 -9.79
N VAL A 105 3.61 -0.88 -9.51
CA VAL A 105 4.13 -0.94 -8.16
C VAL A 105 5.24 0.09 -8.02
N LEU A 106 5.15 0.91 -6.99
CA LEU A 106 6.17 1.91 -6.66
C LEU A 106 6.70 1.61 -5.27
N GLY A 107 7.93 1.11 -5.21
CA GLY A 107 8.60 0.82 -3.95
C GLY A 107 9.74 1.77 -3.69
N HIS A 108 9.92 2.17 -2.43
CA HIS A 108 11.01 3.04 -2.00
C HIS A 108 11.86 2.34 -0.95
N SER A 109 13.19 2.28 -1.14
CA SER A 109 14.14 1.68 -0.22
C SER A 109 13.77 0.22 0.07
N MET A 110 13.51 -0.18 1.33
CA MET A 110 13.06 -1.54 1.65
C MET A 110 11.81 -1.91 0.83
N GLY A 111 10.94 -0.94 0.59
CA GLY A 111 9.76 -1.17 -0.24
C GLY A 111 10.09 -1.64 -1.64
N SER A 112 11.23 -1.22 -2.22
CA SER A 112 11.63 -1.69 -3.54
C SER A 112 12.05 -3.16 -3.51
N LEU A 113 12.68 -3.61 -2.43
CA LEU A 113 13.00 -5.04 -2.27
C LEU A 113 11.73 -5.88 -2.15
N ILE A 114 10.74 -5.38 -1.43
CA ILE A 114 9.44 -6.05 -1.32
C ILE A 114 8.78 -6.12 -2.70
N ALA A 115 8.77 -5.00 -3.42
CA ALA A 115 8.15 -4.92 -4.75
C ALA A 115 8.76 -5.91 -5.74
N MET A 116 10.06 -6.11 -5.67
CA MET A 116 10.77 -7.02 -6.57
C MET A 116 10.44 -8.49 -6.31
N ASN A 117 9.91 -8.81 -5.14
CA ASN A 117 9.64 -10.19 -4.72
C ASN A 117 8.16 -10.51 -4.56
N TYR A 118 7.32 -9.56 -4.85
CA TYR A 118 5.88 -9.68 -4.60
C TYR A 118 5.04 -10.00 -5.85
#